data_248868d020d428dd3b0bfb3788a8d86d
#
_entry.id   248868d020d428dd3b0bfb3788a8d86d
#
_cell.length_a   1.000
_cell.length_b   1.000
_cell.length_c   1.000
_cell.angle_alpha   90.00
_cell.angle_beta   90.00
_cell.angle_gamma   90.00
#
_symmetry.space_group_name_H-M   'P 1'
#
loop_
_entity.id
_entity.type
_entity.pdbx_description
1 polymer ?
#
loop_
_entity_poly.entity_id
_entity_poly.type
_entity_poly.pdbx_seq_one_letter_code
_entity_poly.pdbx_strand_id
1 'polypeptide(L)'
;CGQRDAVGEAGGAEVGGGPRTLFFPGSSIGNFTPEEALVFLREAHAACQGGALLIGVDLVKPVGILEAAYDDPLGVTAAFNRNLLLHINRLAGTDFAVRDWSHLAVFDAALSRIEMHLQARRDLTVRWAGGERAFAAGERIHTENSCKWTLPDFEALLTQAGVASGVSW
;
A
#
# COMPACT_ATOMS: atom_id res chain seq x y z
N CYS A 1 -3.14 12.05 -7.91
CA CYS A 1 -2.32 12.73 -8.90
C CYS A 1 -0.88 12.77 -8.41
N GLY A 2 0.03 11.99 -9.03
CA GLY A 2 1.46 12.23 -9.00
C GLY A 2 2.23 11.78 -7.76
N GLN A 3 2.41 10.48 -7.58
CA GLN A 3 3.53 9.98 -6.79
C GLN A 3 4.46 9.20 -7.73
N ARG A 4 5.13 9.96 -8.57
CA ARG A 4 6.36 9.55 -9.25
C ARG A 4 7.47 10.34 -8.59
N ASP A 5 8.11 9.84 -7.56
CA ASP A 5 9.43 10.25 -7.07
C ASP A 5 9.71 9.50 -5.76
N ALA A 6 9.91 8.18 -5.86
CA ALA A 6 10.51 7.40 -4.78
C ALA A 6 11.50 6.38 -5.33
N VAL A 7 12.21 6.74 -6.42
CA VAL A 7 13.54 6.17 -6.67
C VAL A 7 14.50 7.23 -6.15
N GLY A 8 14.91 7.10 -4.89
CA GLY A 8 15.94 7.94 -4.32
C GLY A 8 17.17 7.87 -5.19
N GLU A 9 17.68 9.02 -5.63
CA GLU A 9 19.05 9.17 -6.14
C GLU A 9 20.02 8.72 -5.06
N ALA A 10 20.33 7.43 -5.04
CA ALA A 10 21.49 6.92 -4.35
C ALA A 10 22.70 7.34 -5.19
N GLY A 11 23.58 8.13 -4.62
CA GLY A 11 24.78 8.68 -5.23
C GLY A 11 25.54 7.66 -6.05
N GLY A 12 25.98 8.08 -7.24
CA GLY A 12 26.59 7.26 -8.25
C GLY A 12 27.89 6.57 -7.80
N ALA A 13 27.75 5.33 -7.40
CA ALA A 13 28.77 4.34 -7.65
C ALA A 13 28.42 3.71 -9.01
N GLU A 14 29.33 3.68 -9.97
CA GLU A 14 29.18 2.86 -11.18
C GLU A 14 28.99 1.42 -10.73
N VAL A 15 27.75 0.96 -10.68
CA VAL A 15 27.43 -0.43 -10.37
C VAL A 15 27.77 -1.21 -11.63
N GLY A 16 28.85 -1.99 -11.57
CA GLY A 16 29.33 -2.81 -12.67
C GLY A 16 28.19 -3.62 -13.31
N GLY A 17 28.17 -3.65 -14.66
CA GLY A 17 27.14 -4.37 -15.43
C GLY A 17 27.25 -5.88 -15.19
N GLY A 18 26.32 -6.46 -14.41
CA GLY A 18 26.24 -7.89 -14.14
C GLY A 18 24.96 -8.26 -13.40
N PRO A 19 24.69 -9.55 -13.19
CA PRO A 19 23.50 -10.03 -12.47
C PRO A 19 23.38 -9.38 -11.08
N ARG A 20 22.18 -8.91 -10.75
CA ARG A 20 21.88 -8.22 -9.48
C ARG A 20 20.80 -8.95 -8.72
N THR A 21 20.91 -8.94 -7.39
CA THR A 21 19.81 -9.38 -6.53
C THR A 21 19.06 -8.17 -6.02
N LEU A 22 17.76 -8.11 -6.33
CA LEU A 22 16.84 -7.13 -5.78
C LEU A 22 16.19 -7.71 -4.52
N PHE A 23 16.14 -6.94 -3.44
CA PHE A 23 15.48 -7.30 -2.19
C PHE A 23 14.30 -6.39 -1.92
N PHE A 24 13.07 -6.95 -1.94
CA PHE A 24 11.83 -6.23 -1.73
C PHE A 24 10.96 -6.93 -0.67
N PRO A 25 11.30 -6.75 0.62
CA PRO A 25 10.63 -7.42 1.74
C PRO A 25 9.33 -6.73 2.14
N GLY A 26 8.67 -7.28 3.18
CA GLY A 26 7.59 -6.63 3.94
C GLY A 26 6.25 -6.56 3.23
N SER A 27 6.07 -7.31 2.15
CA SER A 27 4.81 -7.33 1.38
C SER A 27 4.34 -5.98 0.84
N SER A 28 5.26 -5.02 0.66
CA SER A 28 4.94 -3.69 0.13
C SER A 28 4.32 -3.72 -1.27
N ILE A 29 4.50 -4.82 -2.01
CA ILE A 29 3.82 -5.05 -3.29
C ILE A 29 2.28 -5.13 -3.13
N GLY A 30 1.78 -5.44 -1.94
CA GLY A 30 0.35 -5.42 -1.63
C GLY A 30 -0.29 -4.04 -1.73
N ASN A 31 0.49 -2.96 -1.68
CA ASN A 31 -0.03 -1.60 -1.82
C ASN A 31 -0.33 -1.22 -3.29
N PHE A 32 0.12 -2.04 -4.23
CA PHE A 32 -0.14 -1.88 -5.66
C PHE A 32 -1.42 -2.59 -6.08
N THR A 33 -2.09 -2.08 -7.12
CA THR A 33 -3.07 -2.89 -7.84
C THR A 33 -2.36 -4.04 -8.57
N PRO A 34 -3.08 -5.10 -9.01
CA PRO A 34 -2.47 -6.17 -9.77
C PRO A 34 -1.72 -5.69 -11.03
N GLU A 35 -2.26 -4.67 -11.70
CA GLU A 35 -1.65 -4.07 -12.89
C GLU A 35 -0.35 -3.32 -12.54
N GLU A 36 -0.37 -2.54 -11.47
CA GLU A 36 0.82 -1.82 -10.98
C GLU A 36 1.89 -2.80 -10.47
N ALA A 37 1.47 -3.87 -9.79
CA ALA A 37 2.36 -4.94 -9.35
C ALA A 37 3.05 -5.62 -10.53
N LEU A 38 2.30 -5.87 -11.63
CA LEU A 38 2.88 -6.44 -12.85
C LEU A 38 3.92 -5.50 -13.49
N VAL A 39 3.63 -4.20 -13.54
CA VAL A 39 4.59 -3.20 -14.04
C VAL A 39 5.85 -3.19 -13.17
N PHE A 40 5.69 -3.12 -11.85
CA PHE A 40 6.82 -3.18 -10.90
C PHE A 40 7.67 -4.44 -11.08
N LEU A 41 7.04 -5.62 -11.21
CA LEU A 41 7.77 -6.89 -11.39
C LEU A 41 8.55 -6.93 -12.69
N ARG A 42 8.04 -6.35 -13.79
CA ARG A 42 8.76 -6.23 -15.06
C ARG A 42 9.98 -5.32 -14.95
N GLU A 43 9.82 -4.18 -14.26
CA GLU A 43 10.93 -3.27 -13.99
C GLU A 43 11.99 -3.92 -13.08
N ALA A 44 11.56 -4.63 -12.04
CA ALA A 44 12.44 -5.40 -11.17
C ALA A 44 13.19 -6.49 -11.93
N HIS A 45 12.52 -7.23 -12.83
CA HIS A 45 13.15 -8.23 -13.69
C HIS A 45 14.24 -7.62 -14.57
N ALA A 46 13.92 -6.50 -15.23
CA ALA A 46 14.89 -5.79 -16.07
C ALA A 46 16.09 -5.28 -15.24
N ALA A 47 15.86 -4.77 -14.03
CA ALA A 47 16.89 -4.28 -13.14
C ALA A 47 17.83 -5.39 -12.61
N CYS A 48 17.32 -6.61 -12.47
CA CYS A 48 18.11 -7.77 -12.02
C CYS A 48 19.18 -8.22 -13.04
N GLN A 49 19.01 -7.90 -14.33
CA GLN A 49 19.99 -8.24 -15.38
C GLN A 49 20.41 -9.74 -15.37
N GLY A 50 19.42 -10.63 -15.25
CA GLY A 50 19.65 -12.08 -15.14
C GLY A 50 20.03 -12.57 -13.73
N GLY A 51 19.98 -11.72 -12.72
CA GLY A 51 20.14 -12.07 -11.31
C GLY A 51 18.82 -12.55 -10.67
N ALA A 52 18.58 -12.19 -9.41
CA ALA A 52 17.46 -12.69 -8.61
C ALA A 52 16.61 -11.59 -8.00
N LEU A 53 15.31 -11.89 -7.79
CA LEU A 53 14.40 -11.09 -6.97
C LEU A 53 14.03 -11.88 -5.71
N LEU A 54 14.31 -11.31 -4.53
CA LEU A 54 13.81 -11.80 -3.24
C LEU A 54 12.67 -10.86 -2.80
N ILE A 55 11.45 -11.38 -2.80
CA ILE A 55 10.25 -10.60 -2.52
C ILE A 55 9.41 -11.24 -1.42
N GLY A 56 8.93 -10.41 -0.48
CA GLY A 56 7.95 -10.81 0.52
C GLY A 56 6.53 -10.51 0.05
N VAL A 57 5.63 -11.48 0.19
CA VAL A 57 4.23 -11.38 -0.23
C VAL A 57 3.32 -11.84 0.88
N ASP A 58 2.29 -11.06 1.21
CA ASP A 58 1.28 -11.49 2.18
C ASP A 58 0.19 -12.31 1.48
N LEU A 59 -0.05 -13.50 2.04
CA LEU A 59 -1.00 -14.45 1.47
C LEU A 59 -2.40 -14.25 2.06
N VAL A 60 -3.41 -14.74 1.33
CA VAL A 60 -4.78 -14.85 1.82
C VAL A 60 -4.81 -15.71 3.08
N LYS A 61 -5.51 -15.22 4.10
CA LYS A 61 -5.72 -15.83 5.41
C LYS A 61 -7.20 -15.70 5.79
N PRO A 62 -7.66 -16.37 6.85
CA PRO A 62 -9.01 -16.14 7.37
C PRO A 62 -9.28 -14.65 7.63
N VAL A 63 -10.45 -14.15 7.20
CA VAL A 63 -10.80 -12.72 7.23
C VAL A 63 -10.55 -12.08 8.59
N GLY A 64 -10.96 -12.74 9.68
CA GLY A 64 -10.74 -12.21 11.02
C GLY A 64 -9.27 -12.01 11.39
N ILE A 65 -8.35 -12.82 10.83
CA ILE A 65 -6.91 -12.63 11.03
C ILE A 65 -6.41 -11.43 10.21
N LEU A 66 -6.91 -11.30 8.99
CA LEU A 66 -6.54 -10.19 8.12
C LEU A 66 -7.02 -8.85 8.71
N GLU A 67 -8.29 -8.76 9.10
CA GLU A 67 -8.84 -7.53 9.67
C GLU A 67 -8.16 -7.17 11.00
N ALA A 68 -7.95 -8.14 11.90
CA ALA A 68 -7.25 -7.91 13.17
C ALA A 68 -5.80 -7.44 13.00
N ALA A 69 -5.14 -7.79 11.89
CA ALA A 69 -3.78 -7.31 11.59
C ALA A 69 -3.75 -5.83 11.19
N TYR A 70 -4.86 -5.31 10.66
CA TYR A 70 -4.99 -3.92 10.22
C TYR A 70 -5.88 -3.06 11.14
N ASP A 71 -6.50 -3.66 12.14
CA ASP A 71 -7.23 -2.99 13.23
C ASP A 71 -6.82 -3.61 14.56
N ASP A 72 -5.54 -3.49 14.89
CA ASP A 72 -4.91 -4.10 16.06
C ASP A 72 -5.48 -3.53 17.37
N PRO A 73 -5.65 -4.37 18.43
CA PRO A 73 -6.23 -3.94 19.70
C PRO A 73 -5.46 -2.81 20.42
N LEU A 74 -4.17 -2.65 20.12
CA LEU A 74 -3.36 -1.54 20.66
C LEU A 74 -3.61 -0.23 19.92
N GLY A 75 -4.29 -0.27 18.76
CA GLY A 75 -4.63 0.90 17.97
C GLY A 75 -3.43 1.54 17.26
N VAL A 76 -2.34 0.81 17.06
CA VAL A 76 -1.14 1.31 16.37
C VAL A 76 -1.45 1.63 14.92
N THR A 77 -2.10 0.70 14.22
CA THR A 77 -2.52 0.90 12.82
C THR A 77 -3.53 2.03 12.70
N ALA A 78 -4.48 2.12 13.64
CA ALA A 78 -5.45 3.21 13.69
C ALA A 78 -4.77 4.57 13.90
N ALA A 79 -3.74 4.64 14.74
CA ALA A 79 -2.96 5.86 14.95
C ALA A 79 -2.16 6.24 13.71
N PHE A 80 -1.54 5.26 13.05
CA PHE A 80 -0.81 5.44 11.79
C PHE A 80 -1.73 5.99 10.70
N ASN A 81 -2.89 5.37 10.49
CA ASN A 81 -3.84 5.81 9.47
C ASN A 81 -4.36 7.24 9.74
N ARG A 82 -4.73 7.54 10.99
CA ARG A 82 -5.17 8.90 11.38
C ARG A 82 -4.08 9.95 11.27
N ASN A 83 -2.79 9.58 11.36
CA ASN A 83 -1.68 10.52 11.19
C ASN A 83 -1.64 11.11 9.77
N LEU A 84 -2.21 10.45 8.76
CA LEU A 84 -2.37 11.01 7.41
C LEU A 84 -3.08 12.35 7.42
N LEU A 85 -4.09 12.53 8.30
CA LEU A 85 -4.83 13.80 8.41
C LEU A 85 -3.92 14.93 8.91
N LEU A 86 -3.04 14.65 9.88
CA LEU A 86 -2.06 15.64 10.34
C LEU A 86 -1.05 15.99 9.25
N HIS A 87 -0.70 15.00 8.44
CA HIS A 87 0.21 15.21 7.32
C HIS A 87 -0.42 16.08 6.24
N ILE A 88 -1.67 15.79 5.85
CA ILE A 88 -2.43 16.58 4.89
C ILE A 88 -2.64 18.02 5.41
N ASN A 89 -2.97 18.18 6.70
CA ASN A 89 -3.10 19.50 7.31
C ASN A 89 -1.82 20.34 7.11
N ARG A 90 -0.65 19.73 7.31
CA ARG A 90 0.64 20.43 7.11
C ARG A 90 0.94 20.72 5.64
N LEU A 91 0.65 19.80 4.74
CA LEU A 91 1.00 19.92 3.31
C LEU A 91 0.05 20.83 2.54
N ALA A 92 -1.25 20.72 2.83
CA ALA A 92 -2.31 21.39 2.08
C ALA A 92 -3.01 22.51 2.86
N GLY A 93 -2.61 22.75 4.13
CA GLY A 93 -3.23 23.77 4.97
C GLY A 93 -4.68 23.45 5.31
N THR A 94 -5.05 22.17 5.41
CA THR A 94 -6.40 21.73 5.78
C THR A 94 -6.58 21.74 7.30
N ASP A 95 -7.83 21.71 7.76
CA ASP A 95 -8.20 21.75 9.18
C ASP A 95 -8.83 20.43 9.68
N PHE A 96 -8.40 19.28 9.17
CA PHE A 96 -8.89 17.99 9.68
C PHE A 96 -8.67 17.88 11.19
N ALA A 97 -9.76 17.68 11.94
CA ALA A 97 -9.71 17.38 13.37
C ALA A 97 -9.65 15.85 13.55
N VAL A 98 -8.50 15.29 13.87
CA VAL A 98 -8.23 13.83 13.94
C VAL A 98 -9.23 13.10 14.82
N ARG A 99 -9.70 13.70 15.91
CA ARG A 99 -10.71 13.13 16.83
C ARG A 99 -12.06 12.85 16.18
N ASP A 100 -12.37 13.52 15.07
CA ASP A 100 -13.63 13.39 14.34
C ASP A 100 -13.62 12.23 13.33
N TRP A 101 -12.52 11.49 13.28
CA TRP A 101 -12.31 10.39 12.36
C TRP A 101 -11.98 9.08 13.08
N SER A 102 -12.66 8.01 12.69
CA SER A 102 -12.34 6.64 13.11
C SER A 102 -11.58 5.91 12.03
N HIS A 103 -10.67 5.05 12.44
CA HIS A 103 -10.06 4.08 11.57
C HIS A 103 -11.03 2.92 11.33
N LEU A 104 -10.97 2.34 10.13
CA LEU A 104 -11.70 1.14 9.75
C LEU A 104 -10.82 0.34 8.79
N ALA A 105 -10.65 -0.95 9.04
CA ALA A 105 -10.06 -1.91 8.12
C ALA A 105 -11.12 -2.92 7.69
N VAL A 106 -11.22 -3.18 6.39
CA VAL A 106 -12.22 -4.10 5.81
C VAL A 106 -11.55 -4.97 4.77
N PHE A 107 -11.83 -6.28 4.80
CA PHE A 107 -11.40 -7.17 3.74
C PHE A 107 -12.43 -7.19 2.60
N ASP A 108 -12.00 -6.73 1.42
CA ASP A 108 -12.77 -6.90 0.19
C ASP A 108 -12.41 -8.24 -0.46
N ALA A 109 -13.33 -9.20 -0.34
CA ALA A 109 -13.12 -10.54 -0.88
C ALA A 109 -13.14 -10.59 -2.42
N ALA A 110 -13.84 -9.67 -3.09
CA ALA A 110 -13.90 -9.62 -4.54
C ALA A 110 -12.58 -9.13 -5.15
N LEU A 111 -11.91 -8.21 -4.45
CA LEU A 111 -10.63 -7.64 -4.86
C LEU A 111 -9.45 -8.27 -4.11
N SER A 112 -9.71 -9.24 -3.23
CA SER A 112 -8.69 -9.93 -2.42
C SER A 112 -7.72 -8.96 -1.73
N ARG A 113 -8.25 -7.94 -1.05
CA ARG A 113 -7.43 -6.92 -0.39
C ARG A 113 -8.03 -6.42 0.91
N ILE A 114 -7.18 -5.99 1.83
CA ILE A 114 -7.60 -5.13 2.92
C ILE A 114 -7.65 -3.70 2.39
N GLU A 115 -8.72 -3.00 2.74
CA GLU A 115 -8.85 -1.56 2.55
C GLU A 115 -8.83 -0.87 3.90
N MET A 116 -7.98 0.14 4.05
CA MET A 116 -8.02 1.03 5.20
C MET A 116 -8.79 2.30 4.85
N HIS A 117 -9.61 2.73 5.79
CA HIS A 117 -10.45 3.91 5.64
C HIS A 117 -10.35 4.81 6.87
N LEU A 118 -10.58 6.09 6.66
CA LEU A 118 -10.92 7.05 7.70
C LEU A 118 -12.39 7.40 7.56
N GLN A 119 -13.19 7.15 8.61
CA GLN A 119 -14.63 7.35 8.61
C GLN A 119 -15.00 8.55 9.47
N ALA A 120 -15.77 9.48 8.91
CA ALA A 120 -16.29 10.63 9.65
C ALA A 120 -17.25 10.17 10.75
N ARG A 121 -16.99 10.58 12.00
CA ARG A 121 -17.81 10.21 13.18
C ARG A 121 -19.13 11.00 13.27
N ARG A 122 -19.22 12.13 12.57
CA ARG A 122 -20.35 13.05 12.53
C ARG A 122 -20.32 13.85 11.23
N ASP A 123 -21.36 14.58 10.94
CA ASP A 123 -21.31 15.58 9.87
C ASP A 123 -20.27 16.64 10.22
N LEU A 124 -19.40 16.94 9.28
CA LEU A 124 -18.31 17.90 9.45
C LEU A 124 -17.91 18.53 8.11
N THR A 125 -17.22 19.65 8.19
CA THR A 125 -16.65 20.31 7.02
C THR A 125 -15.16 20.52 7.25
N VAL A 126 -14.36 20.15 6.26
CA VAL A 126 -12.91 20.38 6.21
C VAL A 126 -12.65 21.55 5.28
N ARG A 127 -11.79 22.47 5.70
CA ARG A 127 -11.46 23.71 4.98
C ARG A 127 -9.98 23.77 4.66
N TRP A 128 -9.67 24.50 3.59
CA TRP A 128 -8.30 24.90 3.22
C TRP A 128 -8.35 26.23 2.47
N ALA A 129 -7.21 26.81 2.15
CA ALA A 129 -7.12 28.15 1.54
C ALA A 129 -7.88 28.31 0.20
N GLY A 130 -8.13 27.20 -0.53
CA GLY A 130 -8.81 27.19 -1.82
C GLY A 130 -10.25 26.68 -1.81
N GLY A 131 -10.82 26.28 -0.63
CA GLY A 131 -12.18 25.77 -0.58
C GLY A 131 -12.50 24.97 0.68
N GLU A 132 -13.61 24.26 0.61
CA GLU A 132 -14.05 23.36 1.67
C GLU A 132 -14.74 22.10 1.10
N ARG A 133 -14.81 21.05 1.91
CA ARG A 133 -15.56 19.83 1.63
C ARG A 133 -16.38 19.42 2.85
N ALA A 134 -17.67 19.22 2.67
CA ALA A 134 -18.53 18.60 3.66
C ALA A 134 -18.44 17.08 3.60
N PHE A 135 -18.46 16.43 4.75
CA PHE A 135 -18.53 14.99 4.93
C PHE A 135 -19.73 14.66 5.80
N ALA A 136 -20.55 13.70 5.38
CA ALA A 136 -21.62 13.18 6.18
C ALA A 136 -21.08 12.20 7.25
N ALA A 137 -21.80 12.04 8.34
CA ALA A 137 -21.52 11.00 9.33
C ALA A 137 -21.47 9.63 8.66
N GLY A 138 -20.44 8.85 8.89
CA GLY A 138 -20.20 7.56 8.27
C GLY A 138 -19.55 7.62 6.89
N GLU A 139 -19.36 8.78 6.29
CA GLU A 139 -18.65 8.91 5.02
C GLU A 139 -17.17 8.53 5.20
N ARG A 140 -16.61 7.85 4.20
CA ARG A 140 -15.26 7.26 4.27
C ARG A 140 -14.30 7.90 3.29
N ILE A 141 -13.07 8.08 3.73
CA ILE A 141 -11.92 8.36 2.88
C ILE A 141 -11.12 7.05 2.81
N HIS A 142 -10.96 6.50 1.62
CA HIS A 142 -10.10 5.35 1.38
C HIS A 142 -8.64 5.81 1.43
N THR A 143 -7.82 5.18 2.25
CA THR A 143 -6.45 5.63 2.54
C THR A 143 -5.39 4.68 2.01
N GLU A 144 -5.63 3.38 2.04
CA GLU A 144 -4.64 2.39 1.63
C GLU A 144 -5.29 1.08 1.18
N ASN A 145 -4.65 0.41 0.25
CA ASN A 145 -4.93 -0.98 -0.13
C ASN A 145 -3.80 -1.88 0.36
N SER A 146 -4.14 -3.13 0.69
CA SER A 146 -3.17 -4.19 0.88
C SER A 146 -3.69 -5.48 0.25
N CYS A 147 -3.28 -5.73 -0.99
CA CYS A 147 -3.63 -6.92 -1.74
C CYS A 147 -3.07 -8.16 -1.08
N LYS A 148 -3.88 -9.22 -1.07
CA LYS A 148 -3.54 -10.54 -0.55
C LYS A 148 -3.55 -11.52 -1.72
N TRP A 149 -2.51 -12.31 -1.80
CA TRP A 149 -2.29 -13.20 -2.92
C TRP A 149 -2.52 -14.66 -2.52
N THR A 150 -3.03 -15.47 -3.43
CA THR A 150 -2.74 -16.89 -3.33
C THR A 150 -1.39 -17.16 -3.98
N LEU A 151 -0.71 -18.21 -3.54
CA LEU A 151 0.58 -18.55 -4.13
C LEU A 151 0.48 -18.78 -5.65
N PRO A 152 -0.53 -19.53 -6.16
CA PRO A 152 -0.71 -19.72 -7.60
C PRO A 152 -0.94 -18.39 -8.37
N ASP A 153 -1.74 -17.47 -7.82
CA ASP A 153 -2.01 -16.19 -8.51
C ASP A 153 -0.75 -15.33 -8.58
N PHE A 154 0.05 -15.32 -7.51
CA PHE A 154 1.29 -14.56 -7.50
C PHE A 154 2.34 -15.19 -8.45
N GLU A 155 2.44 -16.51 -8.50
CA GLU A 155 3.30 -17.23 -9.47
C GLU A 155 2.88 -16.95 -10.93
N ALA A 156 1.58 -16.88 -11.19
CA ALA A 156 1.07 -16.48 -12.51
C ALA A 156 1.47 -15.04 -12.86
N LEU A 157 1.43 -14.14 -11.88
CA LEU A 157 1.86 -12.73 -12.05
C LEU A 157 3.36 -12.66 -12.35
N LEU A 158 4.20 -13.41 -11.62
CA LEU A 158 5.65 -13.51 -11.88
C LEU A 158 5.92 -14.01 -13.31
N THR A 159 5.21 -15.04 -13.74
CA THR A 159 5.31 -15.59 -15.11
C THR A 159 4.97 -14.53 -16.17
N GLN A 160 3.90 -13.76 -15.95
CA GLN A 160 3.51 -12.65 -16.85
C GLN A 160 4.55 -11.53 -16.88
N ALA A 161 5.30 -11.35 -15.79
CA ALA A 161 6.39 -10.40 -15.71
C ALA A 161 7.70 -10.89 -16.35
N GLY A 162 7.77 -12.15 -16.77
CA GLY A 162 8.99 -12.78 -17.28
C GLY A 162 9.94 -13.26 -16.19
N VAL A 163 9.48 -13.29 -14.93
CA VAL A 163 10.26 -13.77 -13.78
C VAL A 163 10.01 -15.26 -13.60
N ALA A 164 11.05 -16.08 -13.63
CA ALA A 164 10.95 -17.49 -13.29
C ALA A 164 10.69 -17.65 -11.78
N SER A 165 9.69 -18.46 -11.43
CA SER A 165 9.44 -18.83 -10.04
C SER A 165 10.61 -19.66 -9.52
N GLY A 166 11.12 -19.27 -8.34
CA GLY A 166 12.21 -19.95 -7.66
C GLY A 166 11.72 -20.77 -6.47
N VAL A 167 12.39 -20.60 -5.32
CA VAL A 167 12.01 -21.26 -4.07
C VAL A 167 11.11 -20.33 -3.26
N SER A 168 9.96 -20.86 -2.79
CA SER A 168 9.08 -20.20 -1.82
C SER A 168 9.16 -20.91 -0.47
N TRP A 169 9.11 -20.18 0.65
CA TRP A 169 9.11 -20.69 2.02
C TRP A 169 8.24 -19.84 2.96
#